data_3b4374029248116f12a9369933e38f3c
#
_entry.id   3b4374029248116f12a9369933e38f3c
#
_cell.length_a   1.000
_cell.length_b   1.000
_cell.length_c   1.000
_cell.angle_alpha   90.00
_cell.angle_beta   90.00
_cell.angle_gamma   90.00
#
_symmetry.space_group_name_H-M   'P 1'
#
loop_
_entity.id
_entity.type
_entity.pdbx_description
1 polymer ?
#
loop_
_entity_poly.entity_id
_entity_poly.type
_entity_poly.pdbx_seq_one_letter_code
_entity_poly.pdbx_strand_id
1 'polypeptide(L)'
;MADAVTAGLVSIPGKAVKLHHLVKAPENAIESIRIREGWNADEPATVYTTPERMPDGTPCTAATVILRTRGCQWWWKSGCTFCGYFNDVRDDVTSLNLHAQWLAAKNQLNNFEGCDMVKVYTSGTFFEDDENPVDWQETVLTETAAMGKHLIVEAQAHLCHEDKIAWVAEKHPGCTVAIGLEAYDDEVLKFHCNKGFRTKTWKRAVDTLQRHGLRAKSYLLFKPPFMSEGDALQHTTKWIQEIAADSDEISVNPMNIQKRTIVDRIFRHREYRPPWLWSLVQMIRDVHADIHPEGEPSRSRLIVHPTAAGSVRGAHNCGSCDKEVAAAIERYSVSGSLLEFEGLSCDCENQWKAEIALDTSLPIPLGSGLDRRLDPVEALLSP
;
A
#
# COMPACT_ATOMS: atom_id res chain seq x y z
N MET A 1 19.21 -23.60 -18.96
CA MET A 1 17.75 -23.33 -18.85
C MET A 1 17.48 -22.45 -17.63
N ALA A 2 18.17 -21.33 -17.52
CA ALA A 2 18.10 -20.43 -16.36
C ALA A 2 17.64 -18.98 -16.71
N ASP A 3 17.28 -18.68 -17.94
CA ASP A 3 17.15 -17.28 -18.38
C ASP A 3 15.72 -16.83 -18.76
N ALA A 4 14.68 -17.61 -18.46
CA ALA A 4 13.30 -17.25 -18.83
C ALA A 4 12.46 -16.65 -17.69
N VAL A 5 13.05 -16.38 -16.51
CA VAL A 5 12.31 -16.00 -15.28
C VAL A 5 12.29 -14.48 -15.02
N THR A 6 12.84 -13.65 -15.90
CA THR A 6 13.14 -12.24 -15.61
C THR A 6 12.08 -11.22 -16.03
N ALA A 7 10.88 -11.60 -16.41
CA ALA A 7 9.93 -10.63 -16.96
C ALA A 7 8.49 -10.75 -16.44
N GLY A 8 8.28 -11.04 -15.17
CA GLY A 8 6.91 -11.07 -14.60
C GLY A 8 5.98 -12.04 -15.33
N LEU A 9 6.51 -13.24 -15.67
CA LEU A 9 5.73 -14.30 -16.28
C LEU A 9 5.16 -15.19 -15.18
N VAL A 10 3.87 -15.24 -15.06
CA VAL A 10 3.18 -16.34 -14.39
C VAL A 10 3.23 -17.51 -15.37
N SER A 11 3.95 -18.58 -15.02
CA SER A 11 3.97 -19.80 -15.82
C SER A 11 2.66 -20.55 -15.55
N ILE A 12 1.72 -20.40 -16.44
CA ILE A 12 0.55 -21.27 -16.52
C ILE A 12 1.00 -22.51 -17.32
N PRO A 13 0.67 -23.76 -16.90
CA PRO A 13 1.04 -24.93 -17.68
C PRO A 13 0.67 -24.78 -19.16
N GLY A 14 1.68 -24.68 -20.04
CA GLY A 14 1.53 -24.58 -21.48
C GLY A 14 1.64 -23.18 -22.09
N LYS A 15 1.56 -22.08 -21.35
CA LYS A 15 1.73 -20.68 -21.87
C LYS A 15 2.30 -19.75 -20.84
N ALA A 16 3.39 -19.07 -21.17
CA ALA A 16 3.85 -17.90 -20.42
C ALA A 16 2.99 -16.68 -20.78
N VAL A 17 2.18 -16.19 -19.86
CA VAL A 17 1.34 -15.00 -20.07
C VAL A 17 1.89 -13.86 -19.22
N LYS A 18 2.11 -12.69 -19.82
CA LYS A 18 2.48 -11.51 -19.04
C LYS A 18 1.30 -11.10 -18.16
N LEU A 19 1.54 -10.92 -16.87
CA LEU A 19 0.49 -10.66 -15.89
C LEU A 19 -0.36 -9.42 -16.25
N HIS A 20 0.24 -8.38 -16.83
CA HIS A 20 -0.48 -7.18 -17.25
C HIS A 20 -1.57 -7.46 -18.31
N HIS A 21 -1.40 -8.48 -19.17
CA HIS A 21 -2.46 -8.86 -20.11
C HIS A 21 -3.67 -9.48 -19.41
N LEU A 22 -3.48 -10.01 -18.19
CA LEU A 22 -4.55 -10.56 -17.39
C LEU A 22 -5.28 -9.51 -16.56
N VAL A 23 -4.56 -8.43 -16.22
CA VAL A 23 -5.04 -7.35 -15.33
C VAL A 23 -5.63 -6.21 -16.16
N LYS A 24 -5.09 -5.95 -17.35
CA LYS A 24 -5.43 -4.77 -18.15
C LYS A 24 -6.88 -4.84 -18.65
N ALA A 25 -7.72 -3.93 -18.15
CA ALA A 25 -9.01 -3.69 -18.81
C ALA A 25 -8.76 -3.06 -20.19
N PRO A 26 -9.64 -3.31 -21.17
CA PRO A 26 -9.56 -2.64 -22.47
C PRO A 26 -9.49 -1.11 -22.29
N GLU A 27 -8.56 -0.45 -22.97
CA GLU A 27 -8.35 1.00 -22.85
C GLU A 27 -9.61 1.81 -23.13
N ASN A 28 -10.43 1.39 -24.09
CA ASN A 28 -11.72 1.99 -24.39
C ASN A 28 -12.74 1.89 -23.24
N ALA A 29 -12.68 0.83 -22.42
CA ALA A 29 -13.54 0.69 -21.25
C ALA A 29 -13.12 1.64 -20.12
N ILE A 30 -11.82 1.84 -19.94
CA ILE A 30 -11.26 2.79 -18.97
C ILE A 30 -11.62 4.22 -19.39
N GLU A 31 -11.40 4.58 -20.64
CA GLU A 31 -11.71 5.91 -21.17
C GLU A 31 -13.20 6.27 -21.03
N SER A 32 -14.10 5.33 -21.34
CA SER A 32 -15.54 5.56 -21.16
C SER A 32 -15.97 5.79 -19.70
N ILE A 33 -15.19 5.26 -18.72
CA ILE A 33 -15.43 5.53 -17.30
C ILE A 33 -14.96 6.94 -16.94
N ARG A 34 -13.76 7.32 -17.37
CA ARG A 34 -13.20 8.65 -17.14
C ARG A 34 -14.10 9.76 -17.66
N ILE A 35 -14.63 9.60 -18.88
CA ILE A 35 -15.59 10.53 -19.47
C ILE A 35 -16.86 10.65 -18.62
N ARG A 36 -17.40 9.54 -18.12
CA ARG A 36 -18.61 9.53 -17.28
C ARG A 36 -18.39 10.16 -15.92
N GLU A 37 -17.20 10.02 -15.35
CA GLU A 37 -16.83 10.54 -14.04
C GLU A 37 -16.34 11.99 -14.08
N GLY A 38 -16.31 12.62 -15.27
CA GLY A 38 -15.87 14.02 -15.42
C GLY A 38 -14.38 14.21 -15.09
N TRP A 39 -13.54 13.22 -15.47
CA TRP A 39 -12.11 13.24 -15.18
C TRP A 39 -11.43 14.47 -15.81
N ASN A 40 -10.79 15.30 -14.96
CA ASN A 40 -10.09 16.52 -15.35
C ASN A 40 -8.59 16.39 -15.04
N ALA A 41 -7.73 16.59 -16.04
CA ALA A 41 -6.28 16.48 -15.89
C ALA A 41 -5.66 17.60 -15.03
N ASP A 42 -6.34 18.75 -14.92
CA ASP A 42 -5.85 19.92 -14.19
C ASP A 42 -6.28 19.94 -12.71
N GLU A 43 -7.08 18.95 -12.29
CA GLU A 43 -7.58 18.85 -10.92
C GLU A 43 -7.08 17.58 -10.23
N PRO A 44 -6.67 17.64 -8.95
CA PRO A 44 -6.33 16.46 -8.19
C PRO A 44 -7.53 15.50 -8.12
N ALA A 45 -7.28 14.22 -7.96
CA ALA A 45 -8.34 13.24 -7.78
C ALA A 45 -9.14 13.53 -6.50
N THR A 46 -8.44 13.90 -5.42
CA THR A 46 -9.05 14.32 -4.17
C THR A 46 -8.04 15.00 -3.26
N VAL A 47 -8.53 15.87 -2.38
CA VAL A 47 -7.78 16.44 -1.26
C VAL A 47 -8.66 16.34 -0.01
N TYR A 48 -8.14 15.74 1.06
CA TYR A 48 -8.87 15.58 2.32
C TYR A 48 -7.91 15.55 3.51
N THR A 49 -8.43 15.69 4.72
CA THR A 49 -7.64 15.67 5.95
C THR A 49 -7.97 14.46 6.82
N THR A 50 -6.96 14.01 7.56
CA THR A 50 -7.09 12.94 8.57
C THR A 50 -6.29 13.29 9.82
N PRO A 51 -6.74 12.84 11.02
CA PRO A 51 -5.89 12.86 12.22
C PRO A 51 -4.64 11.98 11.99
N GLU A 52 -3.51 12.49 12.40
CA GLU A 52 -2.20 11.82 12.27
C GLU A 52 -1.28 12.18 13.44
N ARG A 53 -0.05 11.71 13.39
CA ARG A 53 1.04 12.14 14.26
C ARG A 53 2.25 12.58 13.45
N MET A 54 2.89 13.63 13.92
CA MET A 54 4.20 14.05 13.44
C MET A 54 5.27 12.99 13.78
N PRO A 55 6.45 13.02 13.12
CA PRO A 55 7.55 12.10 13.41
C PRO A 55 7.99 12.04 14.89
N ASP A 56 7.82 13.11 15.63
CA ASP A 56 8.11 13.20 17.07
C ASP A 56 6.98 12.65 17.97
N GLY A 57 5.90 12.15 17.37
CA GLY A 57 4.73 11.62 18.07
C GLY A 57 3.66 12.67 18.43
N THR A 58 3.87 13.94 18.13
CA THR A 58 2.88 15.00 18.37
C THR A 58 1.63 14.79 17.50
N PRO A 59 0.39 14.82 18.06
CA PRO A 59 -0.82 14.75 17.26
C PRO A 59 -0.88 15.92 16.26
N CYS A 60 -1.29 15.64 15.04
CA CYS A 60 -1.42 16.61 13.96
C CYS A 60 -2.58 16.29 13.04
N THR A 61 -2.88 17.24 12.16
CA THR A 61 -3.75 17.00 11.00
C THR A 61 -2.89 16.84 9.75
N ALA A 62 -3.08 15.75 9.03
CA ALA A 62 -2.44 15.51 7.75
C ALA A 62 -3.42 15.77 6.61
N ALA A 63 -3.02 16.53 5.60
CA ALA A 63 -3.72 16.65 4.34
C ALA A 63 -3.18 15.61 3.36
N THR A 64 -4.06 14.83 2.75
CA THR A 64 -3.74 13.89 1.69
C THR A 64 -4.15 14.50 0.35
N VAL A 65 -3.20 14.60 -0.56
CA VAL A 65 -3.38 15.05 -1.94
C VAL A 65 -3.17 13.85 -2.85
N ILE A 66 -4.20 13.40 -3.54
CA ILE A 66 -4.10 12.33 -4.55
C ILE A 66 -4.17 12.96 -5.93
N LEU A 67 -3.11 12.77 -6.71
CA LEU A 67 -2.95 13.35 -8.03
C LEU A 67 -3.31 12.34 -9.14
N ARG A 68 -3.75 12.87 -10.25
CA ARG A 68 -3.95 12.14 -11.50
C ARG A 68 -2.67 12.23 -12.32
N THR A 69 -2.05 11.08 -12.58
CA THR A 69 -0.75 11.01 -13.27
C THR A 69 -0.81 10.06 -14.47
N ARG A 70 0.33 9.90 -15.14
CA ARG A 70 0.52 8.88 -16.18
C ARG A 70 0.61 7.47 -15.62
N GLY A 71 0.78 7.35 -14.31
CA GLY A 71 0.81 6.09 -13.60
C GLY A 71 2.15 5.37 -13.63
N CYS A 72 2.19 4.29 -12.88
CA CYS A 72 3.37 3.50 -12.59
C CYS A 72 3.94 2.80 -13.84
N GLN A 73 5.23 2.98 -14.13
CA GLN A 73 5.91 2.26 -15.22
C GLN A 73 5.85 0.74 -15.05
N TRP A 74 5.87 0.24 -13.82
CA TRP A 74 5.72 -1.19 -13.57
C TRP A 74 4.37 -1.71 -14.06
N TRP A 75 3.28 -0.96 -13.86
CA TRP A 75 1.99 -1.33 -14.40
C TRP A 75 1.98 -1.40 -15.93
N TRP A 76 2.62 -0.45 -16.62
CA TRP A 76 2.74 -0.46 -18.07
C TRP A 76 3.54 -1.66 -18.60
N LYS A 77 4.49 -2.19 -17.80
CA LYS A 77 5.33 -3.36 -18.14
C LYS A 77 4.69 -4.68 -17.75
N SER A 78 4.15 -4.79 -16.54
CA SER A 78 3.66 -6.05 -15.96
C SER A 78 2.46 -5.85 -15.02
N GLY A 79 2.60 -5.01 -14.00
CA GLY A 79 1.57 -4.66 -13.02
C GLY A 79 1.53 -5.56 -11.79
N CYS A 80 1.11 -5.00 -10.66
CA CYS A 80 0.86 -5.77 -9.44
C CYS A 80 -0.52 -6.43 -9.49
N THR A 81 -0.64 -7.62 -8.89
CA THR A 81 -1.86 -8.45 -8.92
C THR A 81 -3.09 -7.79 -8.30
N PHE A 82 -2.87 -6.85 -7.40
CA PHE A 82 -3.89 -6.21 -6.57
C PHE A 82 -4.13 -4.73 -6.89
N CYS A 83 -3.17 -4.09 -7.57
CA CYS A 83 -3.20 -2.64 -7.78
C CYS A 83 -4.20 -2.23 -8.86
N GLY A 84 -5.19 -1.43 -8.50
CA GLY A 84 -6.20 -0.87 -9.41
C GLY A 84 -6.05 0.63 -9.67
N TYR A 85 -4.98 1.27 -9.21
CA TYR A 85 -4.74 2.71 -9.44
C TYR A 85 -4.65 3.08 -10.92
N PHE A 86 -4.28 2.12 -11.77
CA PHE A 86 -4.30 2.29 -13.23
C PHE A 86 -5.68 2.68 -13.79
N ASN A 87 -6.76 2.46 -13.06
CA ASN A 87 -8.09 2.88 -13.51
C ASN A 87 -8.21 4.41 -13.60
N ASP A 88 -7.33 5.14 -12.89
CA ASP A 88 -7.34 6.61 -12.80
C ASP A 88 -6.15 7.26 -13.52
N VAL A 89 -5.35 6.51 -14.29
CA VAL A 89 -4.19 7.05 -15.02
C VAL A 89 -4.52 7.39 -16.47
N ARG A 90 -3.75 8.34 -17.04
CA ARG A 90 -3.76 8.68 -18.45
C ARG A 90 -2.34 8.98 -18.93
N ASP A 91 -2.02 8.53 -20.11
CA ASP A 91 -0.70 8.72 -20.73
C ASP A 91 -0.47 10.16 -21.27
N ASP A 92 -1.54 10.94 -21.43
CA ASP A 92 -1.52 12.32 -21.93
C ASP A 92 -1.36 13.39 -20.81
N VAL A 93 -1.26 13.01 -19.53
CA VAL A 93 -0.98 13.95 -18.43
C VAL A 93 0.42 14.54 -18.59
N THR A 94 0.51 15.86 -18.59
CA THR A 94 1.75 16.63 -18.78
C THR A 94 2.23 17.27 -17.46
N SER A 95 3.47 17.81 -17.46
CA SER A 95 3.97 18.63 -16.34
C SER A 95 3.06 19.81 -16.03
N LEU A 96 2.48 20.46 -17.04
CA LEU A 96 1.55 21.59 -16.85
C LEU A 96 0.29 21.16 -16.09
N ASN A 97 -0.27 19.99 -16.40
CA ASN A 97 -1.41 19.46 -15.67
C ASN A 97 -1.05 19.18 -14.20
N LEU A 98 0.12 18.60 -13.94
CA LEU A 98 0.57 18.33 -12.57
C LEU A 98 0.79 19.62 -11.76
N HIS A 99 1.37 20.67 -12.38
CA HIS A 99 1.47 21.98 -11.75
C HIS A 99 0.09 22.61 -11.44
N ALA A 100 -0.87 22.48 -12.37
CA ALA A 100 -2.25 22.95 -12.16
C ALA A 100 -2.92 22.18 -11.01
N GLN A 101 -2.80 20.86 -10.96
CA GLN A 101 -3.30 20.02 -9.86
C GLN A 101 -2.67 20.41 -8.52
N TRP A 102 -1.35 20.63 -8.49
CA TRP A 102 -0.65 21.05 -7.27
C TRP A 102 -1.11 22.43 -6.79
N LEU A 103 -1.27 23.38 -7.71
CA LEU A 103 -1.81 24.71 -7.38
C LEU A 103 -3.24 24.63 -6.81
N ALA A 104 -4.10 23.81 -7.42
CA ALA A 104 -5.45 23.59 -6.93
C ALA A 104 -5.45 22.94 -5.54
N ALA A 105 -4.57 21.96 -5.31
CA ALA A 105 -4.38 21.33 -4.00
C ALA A 105 -3.90 22.34 -2.94
N LYS A 106 -2.88 23.16 -3.25
CA LYS A 106 -2.38 24.20 -2.33
C LYS A 106 -3.46 25.19 -1.91
N ASN A 107 -4.31 25.59 -2.83
CA ASN A 107 -5.43 26.50 -2.52
C ASN A 107 -6.40 25.85 -1.51
N GLN A 108 -6.58 24.52 -1.57
CA GLN A 108 -7.38 23.80 -0.58
C GLN A 108 -6.62 23.64 0.75
N LEU A 109 -5.30 23.36 0.71
CA LEU A 109 -4.46 23.25 1.91
C LEU A 109 -4.49 24.51 2.77
N ASN A 110 -4.55 25.69 2.15
CA ASN A 110 -4.64 26.97 2.84
C ASN A 110 -5.94 27.14 3.65
N ASN A 111 -6.98 26.38 3.34
CA ASN A 111 -8.25 26.38 4.06
C ASN A 111 -8.29 25.37 5.23
N PHE A 112 -7.28 24.52 5.38
CA PHE A 112 -7.22 23.52 6.45
C PHE A 112 -6.42 24.06 7.64
N GLU A 113 -7.11 24.51 8.68
CA GLU A 113 -6.49 24.94 9.92
C GLU A 113 -5.75 23.79 10.61
N GLY A 114 -4.57 24.06 11.17
CA GLY A 114 -3.78 23.06 11.92
C GLY A 114 -3.26 21.90 11.08
N CYS A 115 -3.15 22.06 9.76
CA CYS A 115 -2.54 21.08 8.90
C CYS A 115 -1.01 21.20 8.95
N ASP A 116 -0.34 20.24 9.61
CA ASP A 116 1.12 20.25 9.80
C ASP A 116 1.84 19.29 8.85
N MET A 117 1.10 18.39 8.22
CA MET A 117 1.62 17.34 7.35
C MET A 117 0.89 17.32 6.02
N VAL A 118 1.64 17.12 4.93
CA VAL A 118 1.10 16.92 3.58
C VAL A 118 1.56 15.57 3.06
N LYS A 119 0.62 14.76 2.61
CA LYS A 119 0.87 13.47 1.94
C LYS A 119 0.55 13.66 0.45
N VAL A 120 1.55 13.49 -0.41
CA VAL A 120 1.38 13.61 -1.86
C VAL A 120 1.47 12.23 -2.48
N TYR A 121 0.33 11.77 -2.99
CA TYR A 121 0.19 10.44 -3.58
C TYR A 121 -0.10 10.56 -5.07
N THR A 122 0.57 9.71 -5.82
CA THR A 122 0.41 9.58 -7.27
C THR A 122 -0.19 8.21 -7.59
N SER A 123 -0.48 7.95 -8.85
CA SER A 123 -0.95 6.62 -9.25
C SER A 123 0.20 5.60 -9.40
N GLY A 124 1.43 6.02 -9.15
CA GLY A 124 2.63 5.21 -9.29
C GLY A 124 3.69 5.50 -8.26
N THR A 125 4.59 6.44 -8.55
CA THR A 125 5.73 6.75 -7.67
C THR A 125 6.23 8.17 -7.89
N PHE A 126 6.39 8.90 -6.81
CA PHE A 126 6.79 10.32 -6.86
C PHE A 126 8.13 10.53 -7.60
N PHE A 127 9.08 9.60 -7.50
CA PHE A 127 10.44 9.72 -8.05
C PHE A 127 10.61 9.22 -9.50
N GLU A 128 9.54 8.79 -10.16
CA GLU A 128 9.60 8.38 -11.56
C GLU A 128 9.49 9.62 -12.46
N ASP A 129 10.59 9.97 -13.13
CA ASP A 129 10.67 11.22 -13.90
C ASP A 129 9.74 11.25 -15.12
N ASP A 130 9.40 10.07 -15.67
CA ASP A 130 8.43 9.95 -16.76
C ASP A 130 6.97 10.12 -16.26
N GLU A 131 6.67 9.78 -15.02
CA GLU A 131 5.37 9.98 -14.39
C GLU A 131 5.25 11.40 -13.84
N ASN A 132 6.27 11.83 -13.11
CA ASN A 132 6.34 13.08 -12.36
C ASN A 132 7.63 13.84 -12.75
N PRO A 133 7.59 14.75 -13.73
CA PRO A 133 8.76 15.49 -14.18
C PRO A 133 9.52 16.16 -13.03
N VAL A 134 10.85 16.23 -13.14
CA VAL A 134 11.76 16.69 -12.08
C VAL A 134 11.42 18.11 -11.61
N ASP A 135 11.05 19.01 -12.52
CA ASP A 135 10.63 20.40 -12.23
C ASP A 135 9.41 20.43 -11.32
N TRP A 136 8.46 19.53 -11.53
CA TRP A 136 7.28 19.40 -10.70
C TRP A 136 7.63 18.76 -9.33
N GLN A 137 8.47 17.72 -9.30
CA GLN A 137 8.94 17.14 -8.03
C GLN A 137 9.63 18.21 -7.18
N GLU A 138 10.53 19.02 -7.78
CA GLU A 138 11.20 20.12 -7.09
C GLU A 138 10.23 21.16 -6.54
N THR A 139 9.21 21.52 -7.33
CA THR A 139 8.16 22.44 -6.89
C THR A 139 7.45 21.94 -5.64
N VAL A 140 7.01 20.66 -5.62
CA VAL A 140 6.33 20.07 -4.47
C VAL A 140 7.23 20.06 -3.23
N LEU A 141 8.48 19.61 -3.39
CA LEU A 141 9.45 19.52 -2.29
C LEU A 141 9.72 20.91 -1.69
N THR A 142 10.11 21.87 -2.52
CA THR A 142 10.52 23.20 -2.05
C THR A 142 9.36 24.02 -1.48
N GLU A 143 8.19 23.96 -2.10
CA GLU A 143 7.03 24.69 -1.62
C GLU A 143 6.48 24.11 -0.32
N THR A 144 6.47 22.77 -0.16
CA THR A 144 6.04 22.14 1.10
C THR A 144 7.02 22.46 2.23
N ALA A 145 8.34 22.45 1.94
CA ALA A 145 9.35 22.88 2.89
C ALA A 145 9.17 24.36 3.28
N ALA A 146 8.94 25.25 2.31
CA ALA A 146 8.68 26.67 2.55
C ALA A 146 7.42 26.92 3.39
N MET A 147 6.41 26.06 3.30
CA MET A 147 5.23 26.09 4.16
C MET A 147 5.50 25.59 5.59
N GLY A 148 6.69 25.06 5.88
CA GLY A 148 7.05 24.47 7.18
C GLY A 148 6.27 23.18 7.49
N LYS A 149 5.76 22.48 6.49
CA LYS A 149 4.96 21.27 6.67
C LYS A 149 5.81 20.02 6.47
N HIS A 150 5.56 18.99 7.28
CA HIS A 150 6.15 17.67 7.05
C HIS A 150 5.57 17.05 5.76
N LEU A 151 6.44 16.54 4.89
CA LEU A 151 6.04 15.93 3.63
C LEU A 151 6.19 14.42 3.66
N ILE A 152 5.18 13.72 3.16
CA ILE A 152 5.23 12.28 2.85
C ILE A 152 5.00 12.09 1.35
N VAL A 153 5.91 11.40 0.68
CA VAL A 153 5.78 10.98 -0.73
C VAL A 153 5.93 9.48 -0.88
N GLU A 154 5.30 8.91 -1.91
CA GLU A 154 5.40 7.47 -2.20
C GLU A 154 6.47 7.19 -3.25
N ALA A 155 7.26 6.13 -3.04
CA ALA A 155 8.28 5.74 -3.99
C ALA A 155 8.39 4.21 -4.13
N GLN A 156 8.80 3.78 -5.31
CA GLN A 156 9.30 2.43 -5.50
C GLN A 156 10.76 2.33 -5.05
N ALA A 157 11.09 1.27 -4.34
CA ALA A 157 12.41 1.08 -3.70
C ALA A 157 13.60 1.26 -4.66
N HIS A 158 13.47 0.85 -5.92
CA HIS A 158 14.58 0.93 -6.89
C HIS A 158 14.87 2.36 -7.37
N LEU A 159 13.97 3.32 -7.13
CA LEU A 159 14.15 4.73 -7.45
C LEU A 159 14.79 5.52 -6.30
N CYS A 160 14.91 4.93 -5.11
CA CYS A 160 15.59 5.54 -3.96
C CYS A 160 17.12 5.33 -4.06
N HIS A 161 17.73 5.80 -5.14
CA HIS A 161 19.18 5.75 -5.32
C HIS A 161 19.86 6.99 -4.74
N GLU A 162 21.18 6.92 -4.53
CA GLU A 162 21.98 7.90 -3.79
C GLU A 162 21.72 9.35 -4.24
N ASP A 163 21.88 9.63 -5.54
CA ASP A 163 21.78 10.99 -6.09
C ASP A 163 20.36 11.57 -5.93
N LYS A 164 19.31 10.74 -6.17
CA LYS A 164 17.91 11.17 -6.01
C LYS A 164 17.62 11.51 -4.55
N ILE A 165 18.05 10.66 -3.61
CA ILE A 165 17.76 10.84 -2.19
C ILE A 165 18.57 12.01 -1.62
N ALA A 166 19.84 12.21 -2.01
CA ALA A 166 20.61 13.38 -1.65
C ALA A 166 19.92 14.68 -2.10
N TRP A 167 19.44 14.70 -3.35
CA TRP A 167 18.68 15.84 -3.89
C TRP A 167 17.37 16.09 -3.13
N VAL A 168 16.61 15.06 -2.78
CA VAL A 168 15.39 15.20 -1.97
C VAL A 168 15.70 15.77 -0.59
N ALA A 169 16.75 15.27 0.07
CA ALA A 169 17.16 15.73 1.38
C ALA A 169 17.60 17.21 1.37
N GLU A 170 18.22 17.66 0.28
CA GLU A 170 18.55 19.09 0.07
C GLU A 170 17.29 19.95 -0.05
N LYS A 171 16.29 19.51 -0.82
CA LYS A 171 15.08 20.30 -1.10
C LYS A 171 14.07 20.27 0.04
N HIS A 172 13.94 19.13 0.75
CA HIS A 172 13.03 18.96 1.87
C HIS A 172 13.65 18.10 2.97
N PRO A 173 14.47 18.67 3.85
CA PRO A 173 15.08 17.93 4.97
C PRO A 173 14.03 17.27 5.86
N GLY A 174 14.27 15.99 6.21
CA GLY A 174 13.38 15.22 7.08
C GLY A 174 12.09 14.73 6.42
N CYS A 175 11.95 14.85 5.10
CA CYS A 175 10.86 14.24 4.33
C CYS A 175 10.73 12.73 4.65
N THR A 176 9.52 12.23 4.71
CA THR A 176 9.25 10.80 4.80
C THR A 176 9.00 10.22 3.40
N VAL A 177 9.74 9.19 3.06
CA VAL A 177 9.53 8.42 1.82
C VAL A 177 8.84 7.11 2.16
N ALA A 178 7.62 6.95 1.66
CA ALA A 178 6.81 5.77 1.86
C ALA A 178 7.06 4.76 0.72
N ILE A 179 7.54 3.56 1.06
CA ILE A 179 7.90 2.53 0.10
C ILE A 179 6.88 1.38 0.16
N GLY A 180 6.25 1.10 -0.98
CA GLY A 180 5.35 -0.05 -1.13
C GLY A 180 6.12 -1.37 -1.12
N LEU A 181 6.54 -1.83 0.06
CA LEU A 181 7.21 -3.13 0.22
C LEU A 181 6.25 -4.29 -0.02
N GLU A 182 5.05 -4.23 0.52
CA GLU A 182 3.94 -5.18 0.50
C GLU A 182 4.18 -6.46 1.31
N ALA A 183 5.35 -7.08 1.19
CA ALA A 183 5.76 -8.28 1.92
C ALA A 183 7.27 -8.29 2.14
N TYR A 184 7.73 -8.79 3.29
CA TYR A 184 9.17 -9.02 3.49
C TYR A 184 9.53 -10.47 3.19
N ASP A 185 9.14 -10.90 1.98
CA ASP A 185 9.35 -12.23 1.45
C ASP A 185 9.42 -12.18 -0.09
N ASP A 186 10.52 -12.62 -0.67
CA ASP A 186 10.78 -12.51 -2.11
C ASP A 186 9.85 -13.41 -2.95
N GLU A 187 9.37 -14.53 -2.40
CA GLU A 187 8.41 -15.40 -3.08
C GLU A 187 7.03 -14.79 -3.09
N VAL A 188 6.59 -14.24 -1.95
CA VAL A 188 5.33 -13.49 -1.87
C VAL A 188 5.35 -12.26 -2.76
N LEU A 189 6.44 -11.49 -2.77
CA LEU A 189 6.61 -10.34 -3.67
C LEU A 189 6.48 -10.75 -5.13
N LYS A 190 7.08 -11.88 -5.51
CA LYS A 190 7.08 -12.34 -6.90
C LYS A 190 5.76 -12.98 -7.31
N PHE A 191 5.25 -13.94 -6.51
CA PHE A 191 4.16 -14.82 -6.94
C PHE A 191 2.78 -14.34 -6.49
N HIS A 192 2.69 -13.66 -5.35
CA HIS A 192 1.42 -13.12 -4.85
C HIS A 192 1.18 -11.68 -5.31
N CYS A 193 2.22 -10.84 -5.20
CA CYS A 193 2.11 -9.41 -5.50
C CYS A 193 2.52 -9.04 -6.93
N ASN A 194 3.38 -9.84 -7.58
CA ASN A 194 4.07 -9.49 -8.83
C ASN A 194 4.77 -8.13 -8.75
N LYS A 195 5.55 -7.91 -7.68
CA LYS A 195 6.35 -6.67 -7.51
C LYS A 195 7.56 -6.66 -8.44
N GLY A 196 7.94 -5.47 -8.89
CA GLY A 196 9.10 -5.24 -9.76
C GLY A 196 10.47 -5.28 -9.05
N PHE A 197 10.50 -5.53 -7.74
CA PHE A 197 11.74 -5.56 -6.95
C PHE A 197 11.66 -6.62 -5.82
N ARG A 198 12.77 -6.80 -5.10
CA ARG A 198 12.92 -7.75 -4.00
C ARG A 198 13.23 -7.04 -2.67
N THR A 199 13.15 -7.77 -1.56
CA THR A 199 13.43 -7.29 -0.20
C THR A 199 14.80 -6.60 -0.10
N LYS A 200 15.84 -7.15 -0.74
CA LYS A 200 17.18 -6.54 -0.80
C LYS A 200 17.17 -5.13 -1.42
N THR A 201 16.30 -4.86 -2.39
CA THR A 201 16.20 -3.53 -3.00
C THR A 201 15.55 -2.55 -2.03
N TRP A 202 14.52 -2.98 -1.31
CA TRP A 202 13.90 -2.20 -0.25
C TRP A 202 14.92 -1.86 0.86
N LYS A 203 15.68 -2.85 1.35
CA LYS A 203 16.68 -2.61 2.40
C LYS A 203 17.71 -1.56 1.98
N ARG A 204 18.23 -1.63 0.75
CA ARG A 204 19.14 -0.61 0.23
C ARG A 204 18.51 0.78 0.15
N ALA A 205 17.24 0.86 -0.25
CA ALA A 205 16.51 2.12 -0.30
C ALA A 205 16.38 2.74 1.09
N VAL A 206 15.98 1.95 2.10
CA VAL A 206 15.89 2.41 3.49
C VAL A 206 17.24 2.87 4.03
N ASP A 207 18.30 2.09 3.83
CA ASP A 207 19.66 2.47 4.24
C ASP A 207 20.12 3.79 3.59
N THR A 208 19.71 4.02 2.33
CA THR A 208 20.01 5.27 1.62
C THR A 208 19.23 6.45 2.22
N LEU A 209 17.94 6.30 2.49
CA LEU A 209 17.13 7.32 3.15
C LEU A 209 17.72 7.73 4.49
N GLN A 210 18.06 6.76 5.34
CA GLN A 210 18.61 7.00 6.68
C GLN A 210 19.96 7.72 6.63
N ARG A 211 20.85 7.34 5.70
CA ARG A 211 22.15 8.05 5.53
C ARG A 211 21.98 9.53 5.18
N HIS A 212 20.91 9.89 4.49
CA HIS A 212 20.61 11.28 4.14
C HIS A 212 19.66 11.98 5.12
N GLY A 213 19.38 11.38 6.27
CA GLY A 213 18.49 11.96 7.29
C GLY A 213 17.03 12.04 6.89
N LEU A 214 16.61 11.29 5.87
CA LEU A 214 15.21 11.12 5.49
C LEU A 214 14.58 9.94 6.24
N ARG A 215 13.29 9.99 6.40
CA ARG A 215 12.53 8.96 7.12
C ARG A 215 12.00 7.90 6.17
N ALA A 216 12.03 6.65 6.60
CA ALA A 216 11.50 5.51 5.86
C ALA A 216 10.15 5.08 6.43
N LYS A 217 9.10 5.12 5.61
CA LYS A 217 7.82 4.48 5.87
C LYS A 217 7.68 3.26 4.97
N SER A 218 7.36 2.10 5.55
CA SER A 218 7.17 0.86 4.78
C SER A 218 5.71 0.44 4.77
N TYR A 219 5.14 0.28 3.57
CA TYR A 219 3.82 -0.31 3.41
C TYR A 219 3.92 -1.83 3.36
N LEU A 220 3.11 -2.51 4.15
CA LEU A 220 2.85 -3.94 4.08
C LEU A 220 1.39 -4.18 3.68
N LEU A 221 1.18 -5.23 2.89
CA LEU A 221 -0.14 -5.66 2.48
C LEU A 221 -0.57 -6.86 3.34
N PHE A 222 -1.61 -6.70 4.15
CA PHE A 222 -2.15 -7.82 4.89
C PHE A 222 -3.03 -8.68 3.98
N LYS A 223 -2.73 -9.97 3.92
CA LYS A 223 -3.41 -10.95 3.09
C LYS A 223 -3.31 -10.65 1.58
N PRO A 224 -2.08 -10.64 1.00
CA PRO A 224 -1.91 -10.60 -0.44
C PRO A 224 -2.78 -11.65 -1.16
N PRO A 225 -3.07 -11.49 -2.47
CA PRO A 225 -3.81 -12.51 -3.23
C PRO A 225 -3.20 -13.91 -3.03
N PHE A 226 -4.02 -14.95 -3.04
CA PHE A 226 -3.64 -16.35 -2.88
C PHE A 226 -3.10 -16.75 -1.48
N MET A 227 -3.24 -15.90 -0.49
CA MET A 227 -2.86 -16.19 0.89
C MET A 227 -4.09 -16.51 1.74
N SER A 228 -3.98 -17.53 2.61
CA SER A 228 -5.03 -17.83 3.59
C SER A 228 -5.04 -16.79 4.71
N GLU A 229 -6.06 -16.80 5.57
CA GLU A 229 -6.15 -15.87 6.70
C GLU A 229 -5.07 -16.18 7.75
N GLY A 230 -4.85 -17.46 8.05
CA GLY A 230 -3.84 -17.91 9.00
C GLY A 230 -2.42 -17.59 8.54
N ASP A 231 -2.11 -17.87 7.26
CA ASP A 231 -0.82 -17.51 6.67
C ASP A 231 -0.62 -15.99 6.70
N ALA A 232 -1.65 -15.22 6.37
CA ALA A 232 -1.58 -13.76 6.37
C ALA A 232 -1.25 -13.21 7.77
N LEU A 233 -1.91 -13.73 8.81
CA LEU A 233 -1.65 -13.34 10.18
C LEU A 233 -0.21 -13.69 10.59
N GLN A 234 0.23 -14.91 10.36
CA GLN A 234 1.55 -15.39 10.73
C GLN A 234 2.67 -14.63 9.99
N HIS A 235 2.54 -14.51 8.67
CA HIS A 235 3.58 -13.89 7.85
C HIS A 235 3.66 -12.38 8.06
N THR A 236 2.52 -11.67 8.12
CA THR A 236 2.55 -10.21 8.33
C THR A 236 3.11 -9.86 9.71
N THR A 237 2.75 -10.62 10.77
CA THR A 237 3.35 -10.47 12.10
C THR A 237 4.87 -10.58 12.03
N LYS A 238 5.37 -11.65 11.40
CA LYS A 238 6.81 -11.87 11.22
C LYS A 238 7.48 -10.74 10.42
N TRP A 239 6.87 -10.29 9.31
CA TRP A 239 7.44 -9.22 8.49
C TRP A 239 7.56 -7.91 9.27
N ILE A 240 6.55 -7.56 10.08
CA ILE A 240 6.60 -6.38 10.95
C ILE A 240 7.80 -6.47 11.89
N GLN A 241 7.98 -7.60 12.58
CA GLN A 241 9.10 -7.85 13.50
C GLN A 241 10.45 -7.69 12.80
N GLU A 242 10.59 -8.24 11.59
CA GLU A 242 11.84 -8.22 10.81
C GLU A 242 12.22 -6.82 10.32
N ILE A 243 11.23 -5.95 9.99
CA ILE A 243 11.52 -4.62 9.44
C ILE A 243 11.41 -3.47 10.46
N ALA A 244 11.00 -3.75 11.71
CA ALA A 244 10.73 -2.72 12.71
C ALA A 244 11.97 -1.86 13.06
N ALA A 245 13.16 -2.45 13.03
CA ALA A 245 14.39 -1.72 13.30
C ALA A 245 14.85 -0.84 12.12
N ASP A 246 14.36 -1.13 10.93
CA ASP A 246 14.78 -0.46 9.69
C ASP A 246 13.77 0.62 9.23
N SER A 247 12.52 0.55 9.67
CA SER A 247 11.47 1.48 9.26
C SER A 247 11.10 2.43 10.39
N ASP A 248 11.09 3.73 10.14
CA ASP A 248 10.56 4.72 11.09
C ASP A 248 9.04 4.56 11.30
N GLU A 249 8.35 4.11 10.26
CA GLU A 249 6.92 3.86 10.28
C GLU A 249 6.59 2.63 9.42
N ILE A 250 5.77 1.74 9.95
CA ILE A 250 5.20 0.60 9.25
C ILE A 250 3.71 0.82 9.10
N SER A 251 3.22 0.84 7.87
CA SER A 251 1.79 0.98 7.58
C SER A 251 1.26 -0.31 6.97
N VAL A 252 0.43 -1.03 7.72
CA VAL A 252 -0.22 -2.25 7.22
C VAL A 252 -1.55 -1.90 6.58
N ASN A 253 -1.65 -2.20 5.29
CA ASN A 253 -2.85 -2.00 4.51
C ASN A 253 -3.54 -3.36 4.29
N PRO A 254 -4.69 -3.62 4.92
CA PRO A 254 -5.44 -4.84 4.62
C PRO A 254 -5.94 -4.79 3.18
N MET A 255 -5.87 -5.93 2.50
CA MET A 255 -6.30 -6.04 1.11
C MET A 255 -7.69 -5.47 0.89
N ASN A 256 -7.76 -4.44 0.09
CA ASN A 256 -8.98 -3.86 -0.45
C ASN A 256 -9.08 -4.24 -1.93
N ILE A 257 -10.17 -4.90 -2.31
CA ILE A 257 -10.34 -5.45 -3.66
C ILE A 257 -10.67 -4.34 -4.64
N GLN A 258 -9.68 -3.90 -5.38
CA GLN A 258 -9.84 -2.89 -6.43
C GLN A 258 -10.34 -3.53 -7.72
N LYS A 259 -11.23 -2.84 -8.43
CA LYS A 259 -11.83 -3.34 -9.67
C LYS A 259 -10.79 -3.60 -10.76
N ARG A 260 -11.03 -4.59 -11.62
CA ARG A 260 -10.23 -4.96 -12.80
C ARG A 260 -8.81 -5.44 -12.48
N THR A 261 -8.59 -5.95 -11.26
CA THR A 261 -7.35 -6.58 -10.83
C THR A 261 -7.48 -8.11 -10.83
N ILE A 262 -6.37 -8.82 -10.65
CA ILE A 262 -6.43 -10.29 -10.47
C ILE A 262 -7.22 -10.61 -9.19
N VAL A 263 -6.99 -9.89 -8.10
CA VAL A 263 -7.74 -10.11 -6.86
C VAL A 263 -9.25 -9.86 -7.05
N ASP A 264 -9.66 -8.91 -7.90
CA ASP A 264 -11.07 -8.70 -8.25
C ASP A 264 -11.67 -9.93 -8.97
N ARG A 265 -10.90 -10.57 -9.84
CA ARG A 265 -11.34 -11.78 -10.54
C ARG A 265 -11.54 -12.94 -9.59
N ILE A 266 -10.53 -13.31 -8.80
CA ILE A 266 -10.63 -14.41 -7.84
C ILE A 266 -11.71 -14.15 -6.77
N PHE A 267 -11.92 -12.91 -6.37
CA PHE A 267 -13.05 -12.53 -5.50
C PHE A 267 -14.41 -12.79 -6.14
N ARG A 268 -14.62 -12.41 -7.41
CA ARG A 268 -15.88 -12.66 -8.13
C ARG A 268 -16.19 -14.15 -8.29
N HIS A 269 -15.16 -14.98 -8.31
CA HIS A 269 -15.28 -16.43 -8.35
C HIS A 269 -15.36 -17.07 -6.95
N ARG A 270 -15.41 -16.25 -5.88
CA ARG A 270 -15.49 -16.70 -4.48
C ARG A 270 -14.25 -17.49 -4.01
N GLU A 271 -13.11 -17.28 -4.67
CA GLU A 271 -11.81 -17.87 -4.35
C GLU A 271 -10.96 -16.98 -3.42
N TYR A 272 -11.46 -15.80 -3.08
CA TYR A 272 -10.80 -14.86 -2.20
C TYR A 272 -11.82 -14.12 -1.34
N ARG A 273 -11.55 -14.05 -0.03
CA ARG A 273 -12.23 -13.21 0.95
C ARG A 273 -11.25 -12.13 1.44
N PRO A 274 -11.64 -10.85 1.52
CA PRO A 274 -10.85 -9.84 2.22
C PRO A 274 -10.56 -10.24 3.67
N PRO A 275 -9.53 -9.65 4.30
CA PRO A 275 -9.14 -9.97 5.67
C PRO A 275 -10.29 -9.83 6.67
N TRP A 276 -10.23 -10.60 7.75
CA TRP A 276 -10.99 -10.32 8.95
C TRP A 276 -10.40 -9.11 9.70
N LEU A 277 -11.26 -8.24 10.23
CA LEU A 277 -10.80 -7.17 11.13
C LEU A 277 -10.21 -7.74 12.42
N TRP A 278 -10.69 -8.89 12.87
CA TRP A 278 -10.12 -9.62 14.01
C TRP A 278 -8.67 -10.04 13.80
N SER A 279 -8.30 -10.41 12.60
CA SER A 279 -6.90 -10.71 12.26
C SER A 279 -6.00 -9.48 12.38
N LEU A 280 -6.49 -8.30 12.02
CA LEU A 280 -5.74 -7.05 12.18
C LEU A 280 -5.54 -6.71 13.66
N VAL A 281 -6.58 -6.85 14.48
CA VAL A 281 -6.49 -6.66 15.95
C VAL A 281 -5.50 -7.64 16.56
N GLN A 282 -5.55 -8.92 16.17
CA GLN A 282 -4.64 -9.95 16.68
C GLN A 282 -3.19 -9.65 16.26
N MET A 283 -2.95 -9.34 14.97
CA MET A 283 -1.64 -8.95 14.48
C MET A 283 -1.05 -7.78 15.28
N ILE A 284 -1.85 -6.73 15.53
CA ILE A 284 -1.41 -5.58 16.32
C ILE A 284 -1.00 -6.02 17.74
N ARG A 285 -1.80 -6.85 18.40
CA ARG A 285 -1.49 -7.37 19.75
C ARG A 285 -0.21 -8.19 19.74
N ASP A 286 -0.02 -9.03 18.75
CA ASP A 286 1.14 -9.93 18.65
C ASP A 286 2.47 -9.16 18.47
N VAL A 287 2.46 -8.05 17.73
CA VAL A 287 3.69 -7.28 17.46
C VAL A 287 3.91 -6.10 18.41
N HIS A 288 2.94 -5.78 19.28
CA HIS A 288 2.99 -4.55 20.06
C HIS A 288 4.25 -4.45 20.94
N ALA A 289 4.59 -5.53 21.65
CA ALA A 289 5.79 -5.55 22.49
C ALA A 289 7.10 -5.46 21.69
N ASP A 290 7.12 -5.97 20.44
CA ASP A 290 8.30 -5.87 19.57
C ASP A 290 8.51 -4.45 19.06
N ILE A 291 7.43 -3.74 18.80
CA ILE A 291 7.44 -2.32 18.36
C ILE A 291 7.70 -1.39 19.55
N HIS A 292 7.10 -1.68 20.70
CA HIS A 292 7.17 -0.87 21.93
C HIS A 292 7.78 -1.68 23.08
N PRO A 293 9.10 -1.97 23.04
CA PRO A 293 9.75 -2.74 24.10
C PRO A 293 9.73 -1.95 25.42
N GLU A 294 9.54 -2.66 26.53
CA GLU A 294 9.47 -2.05 27.85
C GLU A 294 10.82 -1.40 28.22
N GLY A 295 10.75 -0.14 28.63
CA GLY A 295 11.95 0.62 29.05
C GLY A 295 12.87 1.10 27.92
N GLU A 296 12.50 0.88 26.65
CA GLU A 296 13.24 1.33 25.48
C GLU A 296 12.36 2.26 24.61
N PRO A 297 12.96 3.11 23.77
CA PRO A 297 12.21 3.84 22.75
C PRO A 297 11.53 2.88 21.77
N SER A 298 10.37 3.27 21.25
CA SER A 298 9.69 2.52 20.19
C SER A 298 10.60 2.36 18.97
N ARG A 299 10.68 1.15 18.44
CA ARG A 299 11.52 0.83 17.27
C ARG A 299 10.95 1.38 15.98
N SER A 300 9.64 1.44 15.89
CA SER A 300 8.90 1.94 14.74
C SER A 300 7.53 2.43 15.19
N ARG A 301 6.82 3.13 14.33
CA ARG A 301 5.40 3.43 14.51
C ARG A 301 4.58 2.47 13.65
N LEU A 302 3.67 1.72 14.26
CA LEU A 302 2.74 0.85 13.54
C LEU A 302 1.42 1.59 13.27
N ILE A 303 1.03 1.63 12.01
CA ILE A 303 -0.24 2.18 11.53
C ILE A 303 -0.98 1.09 10.77
N VAL A 304 -2.28 0.98 10.98
CA VAL A 304 -3.16 0.08 10.23
C VAL A 304 -4.32 0.90 9.67
N HIS A 305 -4.42 0.95 8.36
CA HIS A 305 -5.49 1.69 7.68
C HIS A 305 -6.45 0.73 6.96
N PRO A 306 -7.57 0.33 7.62
CA PRO A 306 -8.52 -0.61 7.03
C PRO A 306 -9.43 0.10 6.02
N THR A 307 -8.87 0.56 4.90
CA THR A 307 -9.62 1.19 3.81
C THR A 307 -10.80 0.35 3.37
N ALA A 308 -11.98 0.95 3.26
CA ALA A 308 -13.24 0.30 2.94
C ALA A 308 -13.67 -0.80 3.94
N ALA A 309 -13.24 -0.70 5.21
CA ALA A 309 -13.66 -1.61 6.27
C ALA A 309 -15.17 -1.75 6.36
N GLY A 310 -15.64 -2.95 6.68
CA GLY A 310 -17.05 -3.27 6.75
C GLY A 310 -17.76 -3.44 5.41
N SER A 311 -17.08 -3.16 4.29
CA SER A 311 -17.60 -3.49 2.96
C SER A 311 -17.18 -4.90 2.53
N VAL A 312 -17.96 -5.53 1.65
CA VAL A 312 -17.65 -6.86 1.11
C VAL A 312 -16.32 -6.91 0.32
N ARG A 313 -15.78 -5.75 -0.06
CA ARG A 313 -14.53 -5.61 -0.81
C ARG A 313 -13.33 -5.17 0.07
N GLY A 314 -13.56 -4.75 1.29
CA GLY A 314 -12.54 -4.38 2.29
C GLY A 314 -12.50 -5.38 3.43
N ALA A 315 -11.59 -5.15 4.38
CA ALA A 315 -11.54 -5.95 5.59
C ALA A 315 -12.87 -5.89 6.36
N HIS A 316 -13.43 -7.03 6.72
CA HIS A 316 -14.72 -7.09 7.40
C HIS A 316 -14.86 -8.33 8.28
N ASN A 317 -15.73 -8.25 9.26
CA ASN A 317 -16.14 -9.35 10.12
C ASN A 317 -17.52 -9.89 9.69
N CYS A 318 -18.54 -9.75 10.52
CA CYS A 318 -19.90 -10.25 10.26
C CYS A 318 -20.91 -9.16 9.84
N GLY A 319 -20.50 -7.92 9.76
CA GLY A 319 -21.35 -6.76 9.53
C GLY A 319 -21.81 -6.07 10.82
N SER A 320 -22.01 -6.80 11.91
CA SER A 320 -22.53 -6.21 13.16
C SER A 320 -21.47 -5.47 13.96
N CYS A 321 -20.24 -5.99 14.05
CA CYS A 321 -19.14 -5.40 14.83
C CYS A 321 -18.14 -4.61 13.98
N ASP A 322 -18.27 -4.60 12.67
CA ASP A 322 -17.27 -4.07 11.75
C ASP A 322 -16.91 -2.61 12.01
N LYS A 323 -17.93 -1.77 12.21
CA LYS A 323 -17.74 -0.33 12.44
C LYS A 323 -16.96 -0.06 13.74
N GLU A 324 -17.30 -0.79 14.81
CA GLU A 324 -16.65 -0.63 16.12
C GLU A 324 -15.20 -1.10 16.08
N VAL A 325 -14.94 -2.28 15.50
CA VAL A 325 -13.60 -2.86 15.40
C VAL A 325 -12.72 -2.02 14.47
N ALA A 326 -13.23 -1.57 13.32
CA ALA A 326 -12.51 -0.69 12.43
C ALA A 326 -12.13 0.64 13.08
N ALA A 327 -13.06 1.27 13.79
CA ALA A 327 -12.80 2.51 14.53
C ALA A 327 -11.75 2.33 15.63
N ALA A 328 -11.74 1.19 16.33
CA ALA A 328 -10.71 0.88 17.32
C ALA A 328 -9.31 0.74 16.67
N ILE A 329 -9.22 0.10 15.51
CA ILE A 329 -7.96 0.00 14.73
C ILE A 329 -7.47 1.39 14.30
N GLU A 330 -8.36 2.26 13.83
CA GLU A 330 -8.02 3.64 13.46
C GLU A 330 -7.53 4.44 14.68
N ARG A 331 -8.20 4.33 15.83
CA ARG A 331 -7.75 4.97 17.08
C ARG A 331 -6.39 4.45 17.54
N TYR A 332 -6.15 3.13 17.45
CA TYR A 332 -4.82 2.56 17.72
C TYR A 332 -3.75 3.18 16.83
N SER A 333 -4.01 3.35 15.56
CA SER A 333 -3.05 3.95 14.61
C SER A 333 -2.64 5.37 15.01
N VAL A 334 -3.52 6.08 15.73
CA VAL A 334 -3.23 7.42 16.27
C VAL A 334 -2.65 7.33 17.68
N SER A 335 -3.22 6.52 18.59
CA SER A 335 -2.81 6.48 20.01
C SER A 335 -1.60 5.59 20.27
N GLY A 336 -1.42 4.51 19.49
CA GLY A 336 -0.45 3.44 19.76
C GLY A 336 -0.80 2.59 20.99
N SER A 337 -2.02 2.68 21.52
CA SER A 337 -2.43 2.05 22.77
C SER A 337 -3.33 0.83 22.54
N LEU A 338 -2.97 -0.31 23.13
CA LEU A 338 -3.81 -1.52 23.12
C LEU A 338 -5.12 -1.34 23.88
N LEU A 339 -5.25 -0.30 24.72
CA LEU A 339 -6.51 0.01 25.43
C LEU A 339 -7.66 0.27 24.44
N GLU A 340 -7.37 0.68 23.22
CA GLU A 340 -8.37 0.87 22.16
C GLU A 340 -9.15 -0.41 21.82
N PHE A 341 -8.62 -1.57 22.15
CA PHE A 341 -9.22 -2.87 21.88
C PHE A 341 -9.89 -3.50 23.11
N GLU A 342 -9.92 -2.80 24.24
CA GLU A 342 -10.61 -3.29 25.45
C GLU A 342 -12.13 -3.31 25.24
N GLY A 343 -12.76 -4.40 25.67
CA GLY A 343 -14.21 -4.57 25.56
C GLY A 343 -14.73 -4.97 24.17
N LEU A 344 -13.87 -5.00 23.14
CA LEU A 344 -14.28 -5.52 21.84
C LEU A 344 -14.63 -7.00 21.92
N SER A 345 -15.83 -7.38 21.53
CA SER A 345 -16.27 -8.77 21.44
C SER A 345 -17.40 -8.92 20.42
N CYS A 346 -17.48 -10.09 19.79
CA CYS A 346 -18.60 -10.47 18.93
C CYS A 346 -18.60 -12.00 18.75
N ASP A 347 -19.78 -12.61 18.64
CA ASP A 347 -19.92 -14.06 18.42
C ASP A 347 -19.18 -14.55 17.17
N CYS A 348 -19.00 -13.69 16.16
CA CYS A 348 -18.25 -14.02 14.94
C CYS A 348 -16.75 -14.25 15.16
N GLU A 349 -16.20 -13.85 16.30
CA GLU A 349 -14.83 -14.14 16.68
C GLU A 349 -14.56 -15.65 16.78
N ASN A 350 -15.56 -16.43 17.18
CA ASN A 350 -15.44 -17.89 17.19
C ASN A 350 -15.34 -18.48 15.78
N GLN A 351 -16.06 -17.90 14.81
CA GLN A 351 -15.96 -18.30 13.41
C GLN A 351 -14.57 -17.96 12.82
N TRP A 352 -14.08 -16.76 13.12
CA TRP A 352 -12.72 -16.35 12.73
C TRP A 352 -11.65 -17.28 13.33
N LYS A 353 -11.72 -17.59 14.64
CA LYS A 353 -10.80 -18.53 15.30
C LYS A 353 -10.82 -19.92 14.67
N ALA A 354 -12.01 -20.41 14.31
CA ALA A 354 -12.14 -21.69 13.61
C ALA A 354 -11.51 -21.67 12.22
N GLU A 355 -11.63 -20.58 11.45
CA GLU A 355 -10.98 -20.41 10.15
C GLU A 355 -9.45 -20.44 10.30
N ILE A 356 -8.88 -19.67 11.22
CA ILE A 356 -7.44 -19.68 11.52
C ILE A 356 -6.95 -21.09 11.90
N ALA A 357 -7.68 -21.78 12.78
CA ALA A 357 -7.30 -23.13 13.21
C ALA A 357 -7.32 -24.15 12.05
N LEU A 358 -8.25 -24.02 11.12
CA LEU A 358 -8.29 -24.86 9.92
C LEU A 358 -7.12 -24.56 8.97
N ASP A 359 -6.81 -23.29 8.72
CA ASP A 359 -5.70 -22.87 7.86
C ASP A 359 -4.35 -23.38 8.39
N THR A 360 -4.12 -23.23 9.71
CA THR A 360 -2.84 -23.65 10.33
C THR A 360 -2.69 -25.16 10.49
N SER A 361 -3.80 -25.91 10.47
CA SER A 361 -3.78 -27.38 10.54
C SER A 361 -3.48 -28.07 9.18
N LEU A 362 -3.54 -27.32 8.10
CA LEU A 362 -3.23 -27.78 6.74
C LEU A 362 -1.85 -27.27 6.33
N PRO A 363 -0.76 -28.02 6.53
CA PRO A 363 0.57 -27.57 6.14
C PRO A 363 0.68 -27.55 4.61
N ILE A 364 0.24 -26.44 4.02
CA ILE A 364 0.46 -26.15 2.60
C ILE A 364 1.59 -25.13 2.56
N PRO A 365 2.83 -25.52 2.16
CA PRO A 365 3.90 -24.55 1.95
C PRO A 365 3.44 -23.46 0.98
N LEU A 366 3.83 -22.22 1.23
CA LEU A 366 3.50 -21.05 0.40
C LEU A 366 3.72 -21.31 -1.11
N GLY A 367 4.81 -22.02 -1.49
CA GLY A 367 5.10 -22.39 -2.88
C GLY A 367 4.21 -23.48 -3.48
N SER A 368 3.76 -24.45 -2.69
CA SER A 368 2.93 -25.56 -3.20
C SER A 368 1.44 -25.23 -3.29
N GLY A 369 0.99 -24.21 -2.55
CA GLY A 369 -0.38 -23.70 -2.65
C GLY A 369 -0.62 -22.84 -3.88
N LEU A 370 0.45 -22.21 -4.41
CA LEU A 370 0.36 -21.36 -5.58
C LEU A 370 -0.03 -22.17 -6.83
N ASP A 371 0.62 -23.32 -7.04
CA ASP A 371 0.33 -24.16 -8.21
C ASP A 371 -1.11 -24.67 -8.23
N ARG A 372 -1.68 -25.02 -7.07
CA ARG A 372 -3.09 -25.44 -6.96
C ARG A 372 -4.08 -24.29 -7.07
N ARG A 373 -3.67 -23.07 -6.73
CA ARG A 373 -4.51 -21.86 -6.79
C ARG A 373 -4.42 -21.16 -8.14
N LEU A 374 -3.42 -21.50 -8.96
CA LEU A 374 -3.30 -21.01 -10.33
C LEU A 374 -4.19 -21.78 -11.30
N ASP A 375 -4.50 -23.06 -11.03
CA ASP A 375 -5.44 -23.85 -11.85
C ASP A 375 -6.83 -23.20 -11.97
N PRO A 376 -7.45 -22.67 -10.88
CA PRO A 376 -8.66 -21.89 -10.99
C PRO A 376 -8.48 -20.58 -11.77
N VAL A 377 -7.32 -19.91 -11.62
CA VAL A 377 -7.01 -18.68 -12.36
C VAL A 377 -6.85 -18.99 -13.84
N GLU A 378 -6.29 -20.13 -14.23
CA GLU A 378 -6.19 -20.55 -15.62
C GLU A 378 -7.58 -20.82 -16.23
N ALA A 379 -8.49 -21.47 -15.48
CA ALA A 379 -9.89 -21.65 -15.90
C ALA A 379 -10.64 -20.32 -16.07
N LEU A 380 -10.29 -19.29 -15.29
CA LEU A 380 -10.83 -17.93 -15.37
C LEU A 380 -10.34 -17.13 -16.57
N LEU A 381 -9.22 -17.54 -17.16
CA LEU A 381 -8.51 -16.84 -18.23
C LEU A 381 -8.73 -17.50 -19.59
N SER A 382 -9.38 -18.67 -19.61
CA SER A 382 -9.83 -19.30 -20.85
C SER A 382 -11.00 -18.51 -21.43
N PRO A 383 -11.00 -18.23 -22.77
CA PRO A 383 -12.01 -17.41 -23.43
C PRO A 383 -13.40 -18.02 -23.35
#